data_597d587f809db5f5e858a6ffa060d944
#
_entry.id   597d587f809db5f5e858a6ffa060d944
#
_cell.length_a   1.000
_cell.length_b   1.000
_cell.length_c   1.000
_cell.angle_alpha   90.00
_cell.angle_beta   90.00
_cell.angle_gamma   90.00
#
_symmetry.space_group_name_H-M   'P 1'
#
loop_
_entity.id
_entity.type
_entity.pdbx_description
1 polymer ?
#
loop_
_entity_poly.entity_id
_entity_poly.type
_entity_poly.pdbx_seq_one_letter_code
_entity_poly.pdbx_strand_id
1 'polypeptide(L)'
;MNILFDLDGTLTNPGVGIVSCIRYALERLGRDMPADQALLRYIGPPLREAFCELLNTSDRCAIDHAVNVYRERYSTIGLLENEVYAGIPEALAQLTERGDALFVATSKPEIYAQRILEHFGLAGHFRKIWGCELDGTRSDKGELIAHLLQHEKLAPAETLMIGDRSHDAVGARANGIVPIGVLWG
;
A
#
# COMPACT_ATOMS: atom_id res chain seq x y z
N MET A 1 22.16 2.48 -6.31
CA MET A 1 21.27 3.41 -5.58
C MET A 1 20.31 2.59 -4.72
N ASN A 2 19.66 3.24 -3.73
CA ASN A 2 18.56 2.63 -2.99
C ASN A 2 17.25 3.14 -3.57
N ILE A 3 16.30 2.27 -3.84
CA ILE A 3 15.01 2.65 -4.44
C ILE A 3 13.89 2.07 -3.58
N LEU A 4 13.06 2.95 -3.03
CA LEU A 4 11.87 2.59 -2.29
C LEU A 4 10.67 2.65 -3.25
N PHE A 5 9.82 1.65 -3.23
CA PHE A 5 8.59 1.59 -4.02
C PHE A 5 7.38 1.54 -3.11
N ASP A 6 6.36 2.33 -3.40
CA ASP A 6 5.03 1.99 -2.90
C ASP A 6 4.50 0.75 -3.64
N LEU A 7 3.44 0.15 -3.12
CA LEU A 7 2.84 -1.06 -3.68
C LEU A 7 1.57 -0.73 -4.48
N ASP A 8 0.53 -0.28 -3.77
CA ASP A 8 -0.80 -0.05 -4.35
C ASP A 8 -0.82 1.21 -5.21
N GLY A 9 -1.13 1.09 -6.49
CA GLY A 9 -1.07 2.21 -7.46
C GLY A 9 0.32 2.40 -8.08
N THR A 10 1.34 1.74 -7.58
CA THR A 10 2.72 1.86 -8.08
C THR A 10 3.21 0.57 -8.72
N LEU A 11 3.27 -0.52 -7.97
CA LEU A 11 3.65 -1.84 -8.49
C LEU A 11 2.44 -2.64 -8.95
N THR A 12 1.33 -2.51 -8.23
CA THR A 12 0.10 -3.27 -8.48
C THR A 12 -1.14 -2.39 -8.43
N ASN A 13 -2.20 -2.82 -9.15
CA ASN A 13 -3.53 -2.23 -9.13
C ASN A 13 -4.49 -3.07 -8.27
N PRO A 14 -4.72 -2.73 -7.00
CA PRO A 14 -5.57 -3.49 -6.10
C PRO A 14 -7.06 -3.14 -6.21
N GLY A 15 -7.46 -2.35 -7.21
CA GLY A 15 -8.78 -1.71 -7.29
C GLY A 15 -9.93 -2.69 -7.14
N VAL A 16 -9.91 -3.81 -7.87
CA VAL A 16 -10.96 -4.84 -7.82
C VAL A 16 -11.07 -5.42 -6.41
N GLY A 17 -9.96 -5.82 -5.82
CA GLY A 17 -9.92 -6.47 -4.52
C GLY A 17 -10.38 -5.57 -3.37
N ILE A 18 -9.92 -4.32 -3.35
CA ILE A 18 -10.28 -3.35 -2.32
C ILE A 18 -11.77 -3.00 -2.42
N VAL A 19 -12.26 -2.65 -3.63
CA VAL A 19 -13.66 -2.31 -3.86
C VAL A 19 -14.59 -3.48 -3.48
N SER A 20 -14.27 -4.70 -3.93
CA SER A 20 -15.04 -5.90 -3.59
C SER A 20 -15.09 -6.18 -2.08
N CYS A 21 -13.98 -5.93 -1.36
CA CYS A 21 -13.94 -6.12 0.10
C CYS A 21 -14.67 -5.02 0.88
N ILE A 22 -14.66 -3.78 0.40
CA ILE A 22 -15.49 -2.70 0.97
C ILE A 22 -16.98 -3.06 0.78
N ARG A 23 -17.37 -3.47 -0.42
CA ARG A 23 -18.75 -3.91 -0.71
C ARG A 23 -19.18 -5.04 0.21
N TYR A 24 -18.36 -6.07 0.33
CA TYR A 24 -18.61 -7.18 1.25
C TYR A 24 -18.83 -6.70 2.69
N ALA A 25 -18.01 -5.79 3.17
CA ALA A 25 -18.16 -5.25 4.52
C ALA A 25 -19.46 -4.45 4.68
N LEU A 26 -19.77 -3.54 3.75
CA LEU A 26 -20.99 -2.74 3.80
C LEU A 26 -22.25 -3.60 3.73
N GLU A 27 -22.28 -4.62 2.86
CA GLU A 27 -23.39 -5.57 2.75
C GLU A 27 -23.61 -6.32 4.07
N ARG A 28 -22.56 -6.87 4.68
CA ARG A 28 -22.62 -7.59 5.96
C ARG A 28 -23.08 -6.71 7.12
N LEU A 29 -22.80 -5.41 7.04
CA LEU A 29 -23.19 -4.41 8.02
C LEU A 29 -24.59 -3.79 7.74
N GLY A 30 -25.25 -4.20 6.66
CA GLY A 30 -26.55 -3.66 6.27
C GLY A 30 -26.50 -2.16 5.94
N ARG A 31 -25.42 -1.69 5.31
CA ARG A 31 -25.20 -0.30 4.93
C ARG A 31 -25.45 -0.08 3.45
N ASP A 32 -25.79 1.17 3.10
CA ASP A 32 -25.95 1.58 1.71
C ASP A 32 -24.69 1.31 0.89
N MET A 33 -24.89 0.92 -0.36
CA MET A 33 -23.83 0.54 -1.27
C MET A 33 -23.55 1.69 -2.25
N PRO A 34 -22.43 2.42 -2.08
CA PRO A 34 -22.02 3.41 -3.08
C PRO A 34 -21.65 2.75 -4.42
N ALA A 35 -21.70 3.53 -5.50
CA ALA A 35 -21.20 3.08 -6.80
C ALA A 35 -19.69 2.76 -6.72
N ASP A 36 -19.22 1.77 -7.49
CA ASP A 36 -17.84 1.32 -7.48
C ASP A 36 -16.85 2.46 -7.76
N GLN A 37 -17.20 3.35 -8.70
CA GLN A 37 -16.41 4.55 -9.01
C GLN A 37 -16.16 5.44 -7.77
N ALA A 38 -17.14 5.55 -6.88
CA ALA A 38 -17.00 6.32 -5.65
C ALA A 38 -16.13 5.61 -4.60
N LEU A 39 -15.99 4.29 -4.70
CA LEU A 39 -15.17 3.50 -3.79
C LEU A 39 -13.67 3.53 -4.15
N LEU A 40 -13.32 3.85 -5.40
CA LEU A 40 -11.91 3.92 -5.84
C LEU A 40 -11.08 4.93 -5.05
N ARG A 41 -11.69 5.98 -4.52
CA ARG A 41 -11.00 6.99 -3.71
C ARG A 41 -10.43 6.45 -2.39
N TYR A 42 -10.91 5.29 -1.94
CA TYR A 42 -10.45 4.63 -0.72
C TYR A 42 -9.26 3.67 -0.95
N ILE A 43 -8.74 3.59 -2.17
CA ILE A 43 -7.50 2.91 -2.47
C ILE A 43 -6.35 3.81 -2.02
N GLY A 44 -5.49 3.32 -1.13
CA GLY A 44 -4.34 4.07 -0.59
C GLY A 44 -4.54 4.69 0.79
N PRO A 45 -5.64 5.44 1.08
CA PRO A 45 -5.89 5.93 2.43
C PRO A 45 -6.00 4.84 3.49
N PRO A 46 -5.73 5.17 4.78
CA PRO A 46 -5.92 4.23 5.87
C PRO A 46 -7.35 3.69 5.93
N LEU A 47 -7.49 2.38 6.06
CA LEU A 47 -8.80 1.69 6.03
C LEU A 47 -9.78 2.18 7.10
N ARG A 48 -9.27 2.59 8.27
CA ARG A 48 -10.09 3.16 9.35
C ARG A 48 -10.72 4.50 8.95
N GLU A 49 -9.99 5.34 8.24
CA GLU A 49 -10.49 6.62 7.72
C GLU A 49 -11.57 6.37 6.66
N ALA A 50 -11.34 5.42 5.77
CA ALA A 50 -12.33 5.00 4.78
C ALA A 50 -13.65 4.57 5.45
N PHE A 51 -13.61 3.72 6.48
CA PHE A 51 -14.82 3.29 7.18
C PHE A 51 -15.43 4.36 8.08
N CYS A 52 -14.66 5.30 8.61
CA CYS A 52 -15.20 6.49 9.29
C CYS A 52 -16.13 7.28 8.35
N GLU A 53 -15.69 7.53 7.11
CA GLU A 53 -16.50 8.22 6.09
C GLU A 53 -17.68 7.37 5.61
N LEU A 54 -17.43 6.11 5.22
CA LEU A 54 -18.44 5.21 4.66
C LEU A 54 -19.60 4.92 5.63
N LEU A 55 -19.32 4.83 6.92
CA LEU A 55 -20.31 4.61 7.97
C LEU A 55 -20.88 5.91 8.54
N ASN A 56 -20.29 7.05 8.16
CA ASN A 56 -20.58 8.38 8.70
C ASN A 56 -20.57 8.37 10.24
N THR A 57 -19.50 7.84 10.84
CA THR A 57 -19.37 7.68 12.29
C THR A 57 -17.93 7.88 12.75
N SER A 58 -17.77 8.37 13.99
CA SER A 58 -16.49 8.40 14.71
C SER A 58 -16.40 7.32 15.80
N ASP A 59 -17.40 6.48 15.91
CA ASP A 59 -17.39 5.36 16.88
C ASP A 59 -16.32 4.33 16.49
N ARG A 60 -15.30 4.26 17.33
CA ARG A 60 -14.17 3.34 17.12
C ARG A 60 -14.61 1.88 17.07
N CYS A 61 -15.58 1.47 17.90
CA CYS A 61 -16.05 0.10 17.94
C CYS A 61 -16.72 -0.29 16.62
N ALA A 62 -17.56 0.59 16.06
CA ALA A 62 -18.21 0.38 14.77
C ALA A 62 -17.18 0.34 13.62
N ILE A 63 -16.20 1.24 13.63
CA ILE A 63 -15.13 1.28 12.63
C ILE A 63 -14.28 0.02 12.71
N ASP A 64 -13.86 -0.41 13.90
CA ASP A 64 -13.05 -1.62 14.08
C ASP A 64 -13.80 -2.87 13.66
N HIS A 65 -15.10 -2.94 13.91
CA HIS A 65 -15.94 -4.03 13.43
C HIS A 65 -15.98 -4.08 11.91
N ALA A 66 -16.16 -2.93 11.24
CA ALA A 66 -16.17 -2.87 9.78
C ALA A 66 -14.82 -3.26 9.17
N VAL A 67 -13.71 -2.80 9.76
CA VAL A 67 -12.35 -3.20 9.36
C VAL A 67 -12.16 -4.72 9.50
N ASN A 68 -12.67 -5.33 10.56
CA ASN A 68 -12.56 -6.77 10.74
C ASN A 68 -13.37 -7.53 9.69
N VAL A 69 -14.61 -7.12 9.40
CA VAL A 69 -15.44 -7.72 8.35
C VAL A 69 -14.78 -7.57 6.97
N TYR A 70 -14.22 -6.41 6.65
CA TYR A 70 -13.42 -6.22 5.43
C TYR A 70 -12.25 -7.22 5.37
N ARG A 71 -11.51 -7.39 6.46
CA ARG A 71 -10.34 -8.27 6.53
C ARG A 71 -10.69 -9.75 6.40
N GLU A 72 -11.88 -10.18 6.77
CA GLU A 72 -12.35 -11.56 6.56
C GLU A 72 -12.20 -11.97 5.09
N ARG A 73 -12.64 -11.12 4.16
CA ARG A 73 -12.54 -11.36 2.73
C ARG A 73 -11.15 -10.99 2.18
N TYR A 74 -10.63 -9.83 2.62
CA TYR A 74 -9.39 -9.31 2.07
C TYR A 74 -8.20 -10.26 2.31
N SER A 75 -8.06 -10.80 3.50
CA SER A 75 -6.95 -11.69 3.86
C SER A 75 -6.91 -13.02 3.11
N THR A 76 -7.99 -13.41 2.45
CA THR A 76 -8.11 -14.70 1.74
C THR A 76 -8.24 -14.54 0.24
N ILE A 77 -9.13 -13.68 -0.22
CA ILE A 77 -9.49 -13.50 -1.63
C ILE A 77 -9.03 -12.14 -2.15
N GLY A 78 -9.44 -11.07 -1.49
CA GLY A 78 -9.30 -9.71 -2.01
C GLY A 78 -7.87 -9.27 -2.26
N LEU A 79 -6.91 -9.73 -1.46
CA LEU A 79 -5.50 -9.39 -1.66
C LEU A 79 -4.94 -9.95 -2.99
N LEU A 80 -5.54 -11.02 -3.54
CA LEU A 80 -5.16 -11.66 -4.80
C LEU A 80 -6.00 -11.17 -5.99
N GLU A 81 -7.11 -10.47 -5.75
CA GLU A 81 -7.86 -9.74 -6.78
C GLU A 81 -7.12 -8.42 -7.09
N ASN A 82 -5.96 -8.56 -7.70
CA ASN A 82 -4.96 -7.53 -7.91
C ASN A 82 -4.24 -7.80 -9.23
N GLU A 83 -3.63 -6.78 -9.83
CA GLU A 83 -2.93 -6.90 -11.11
C GLU A 83 -1.59 -6.16 -11.02
N VAL A 84 -0.53 -6.74 -11.58
CA VAL A 84 0.76 -6.04 -11.73
C VAL A 84 0.67 -5.09 -12.91
N TYR A 85 1.11 -3.84 -12.73
CA TYR A 85 1.19 -2.90 -13.84
C TYR A 85 2.17 -3.39 -14.92
N ALA A 86 1.80 -3.17 -16.19
CA ALA A 86 2.63 -3.55 -17.33
C ALA A 86 4.02 -2.91 -17.23
N GLY A 87 5.06 -3.71 -17.53
CA GLY A 87 6.46 -3.25 -17.49
C GLY A 87 7.11 -3.26 -16.11
N ILE A 88 6.36 -3.49 -15.01
CA ILE A 88 6.94 -3.57 -13.66
C ILE A 88 7.93 -4.73 -13.50
N PRO A 89 7.60 -5.98 -13.91
CA PRO A 89 8.54 -7.08 -13.77
C PRO A 89 9.87 -6.81 -14.50
N GLU A 90 9.80 -6.29 -15.72
CA GLU A 90 10.97 -5.97 -16.55
C GLU A 90 11.78 -4.82 -15.91
N ALA A 91 11.13 -3.80 -15.40
CA ALA A 91 11.79 -2.68 -14.74
C ALA A 91 12.53 -3.13 -13.47
N LEU A 92 11.88 -3.95 -12.62
CA LEU A 92 12.50 -4.50 -11.42
C LEU A 92 13.71 -5.39 -11.75
N ALA A 93 13.62 -6.23 -12.78
CA ALA A 93 14.73 -7.06 -13.25
C ALA A 93 15.92 -6.18 -13.68
N GLN A 94 15.70 -5.16 -14.53
CA GLN A 94 16.74 -4.26 -15.00
C GLN A 94 17.42 -3.49 -13.84
N LEU A 95 16.64 -3.01 -12.86
CA LEU A 95 17.17 -2.31 -11.68
C LEU A 95 18.03 -3.26 -10.83
N THR A 96 17.57 -4.50 -10.65
CA THR A 96 18.31 -5.54 -9.94
C THR A 96 19.63 -5.90 -10.63
N GLU A 97 19.61 -6.09 -11.96
CA GLU A 97 20.81 -6.37 -12.78
C GLU A 97 21.81 -5.22 -12.73
N ARG A 98 21.34 -3.96 -12.63
CA ARG A 98 22.16 -2.77 -12.45
C ARG A 98 22.82 -2.71 -11.07
N GLY A 99 22.40 -3.56 -10.13
CA GLY A 99 22.94 -3.59 -8.76
C GLY A 99 22.26 -2.61 -7.80
N ASP A 100 21.09 -2.06 -8.15
CA ASP A 100 20.34 -1.20 -7.24
C ASP A 100 19.74 -2.03 -6.08
N ALA A 101 19.63 -1.41 -4.92
CA ALA A 101 19.00 -2.01 -3.76
C ALA A 101 17.52 -1.60 -3.72
N LEU A 102 16.62 -2.55 -3.96
CA LEU A 102 15.19 -2.30 -4.03
C LEU A 102 14.52 -2.64 -2.70
N PHE A 103 13.60 -1.78 -2.27
CA PHE A 103 12.79 -1.95 -1.06
C PHE A 103 11.34 -1.59 -1.37
N VAL A 104 10.40 -2.21 -0.66
CA VAL A 104 9.02 -1.73 -0.63
C VAL A 104 8.82 -0.90 0.62
N ALA A 105 8.14 0.24 0.49
CA ALA A 105 7.74 1.13 1.58
C ALA A 105 6.27 1.50 1.38
N THR A 106 5.34 0.72 1.95
CA THR A 106 3.90 0.86 1.73
C THR A 106 3.11 1.06 3.01
N SER A 107 2.05 1.87 2.97
CA SER A 107 1.10 2.00 4.08
C SER A 107 0.18 0.77 4.24
N LYS A 108 0.25 -0.19 3.31
CA LYS A 108 -0.40 -1.49 3.46
C LYS A 108 0.27 -2.32 4.56
N PRO A 109 -0.48 -3.13 5.33
CA PRO A 109 0.11 -4.07 6.28
C PRO A 109 1.16 -4.99 5.63
N GLU A 110 2.36 -5.05 6.25
CA GLU A 110 3.52 -5.78 5.73
C GLU A 110 3.18 -7.23 5.35
N ILE A 111 2.40 -7.91 6.19
CA ILE A 111 1.99 -9.30 5.94
C ILE A 111 1.18 -9.45 4.65
N TYR A 112 0.39 -8.46 4.26
CA TYR A 112 -0.37 -8.49 3.00
C TYR A 112 0.51 -8.11 1.82
N ALA A 113 1.37 -7.10 1.99
CA ALA A 113 2.33 -6.69 0.96
C ALA A 113 3.25 -7.86 0.56
N GLN A 114 3.77 -8.57 1.56
CA GLN A 114 4.61 -9.76 1.34
C GLN A 114 3.87 -10.82 0.50
N ARG A 115 2.65 -11.18 0.89
CA ARG A 115 1.85 -12.21 0.20
C ARG A 115 1.48 -11.82 -1.23
N ILE A 116 1.19 -10.54 -1.49
CA ILE A 116 0.90 -10.03 -2.84
C ILE A 116 2.15 -10.16 -3.73
N LEU A 117 3.30 -9.70 -3.24
CA LEU A 117 4.54 -9.76 -4.01
C LEU A 117 5.03 -11.18 -4.23
N GLU A 118 4.84 -12.09 -3.29
CA GLU A 118 5.10 -13.53 -3.46
C GLU A 118 4.19 -14.14 -4.52
N HIS A 119 2.88 -13.84 -4.47
CA HIS A 119 1.91 -14.35 -5.44
C HIS A 119 2.26 -13.98 -6.88
N PHE A 120 2.73 -12.75 -7.10
CA PHE A 120 3.14 -12.28 -8.42
C PHE A 120 4.60 -12.57 -8.77
N GLY A 121 5.34 -13.26 -7.92
CA GLY A 121 6.76 -13.61 -8.16
C GLY A 121 7.70 -12.39 -8.09
N LEU A 122 7.28 -11.29 -7.50
CA LEU A 122 8.06 -10.05 -7.44
C LEU A 122 8.90 -9.92 -6.17
N ALA A 123 8.60 -10.70 -5.11
CA ALA A 123 9.25 -10.56 -3.80
C ALA A 123 10.78 -10.70 -3.86
N GLY A 124 11.30 -11.56 -4.77
CA GLY A 124 12.73 -11.82 -4.92
C GLY A 124 13.57 -10.63 -5.43
N HIS A 125 12.93 -9.58 -5.98
CA HIS A 125 13.63 -8.36 -6.40
C HIS A 125 13.95 -7.41 -5.23
N PHE A 126 13.23 -7.53 -4.11
CA PHE A 126 13.33 -6.62 -2.99
C PHE A 126 14.21 -7.19 -1.88
N ARG A 127 15.12 -6.38 -1.36
CA ARG A 127 15.92 -6.74 -0.18
C ARG A 127 15.06 -6.88 1.05
N LYS A 128 14.07 -6.00 1.18
CA LYS A 128 13.11 -6.01 2.28
C LYS A 128 11.80 -5.35 1.83
N ILE A 129 10.71 -5.87 2.36
CA ILE A 129 9.36 -5.30 2.22
C ILE A 129 9.02 -4.68 3.57
N TRP A 130 8.78 -3.37 3.59
CA TRP A 130 8.37 -2.60 4.75
C TRP A 130 6.93 -2.14 4.56
N GLY A 131 6.09 -2.48 5.52
CA GLY A 131 4.69 -2.07 5.56
C GLY A 131 4.31 -1.59 6.96
N CYS A 132 3.07 -1.13 7.13
CA CYS A 132 2.53 -0.86 8.46
C CYS A 132 2.22 -2.16 9.21
N GLU A 133 1.93 -2.05 10.52
CA GLU A 133 1.38 -3.15 11.29
C GLU A 133 -0.15 -3.24 11.11
N LEU A 134 -0.74 -4.38 11.48
CA LEU A 134 -2.19 -4.58 11.35
C LEU A 134 -3.00 -3.62 12.24
N ASP A 135 -2.44 -3.13 13.33
CA ASP A 135 -3.06 -2.15 14.21
C ASP A 135 -2.96 -0.70 13.68
N GLY A 136 -2.20 -0.48 12.59
CA GLY A 136 -1.95 0.80 11.96
C GLY A 136 -0.66 1.49 12.42
N THR A 137 0.14 0.87 13.28
CA THR A 137 1.46 1.39 13.65
C THR A 137 2.31 1.55 12.39
N ARG A 138 2.92 2.74 12.22
CA ARG A 138 3.69 3.13 11.02
C ARG A 138 2.88 3.20 9.73
N SER A 139 1.59 3.52 9.80
CA SER A 139 0.77 3.76 8.60
C SER A 139 1.08 5.10 7.93
N ASP A 140 1.64 6.08 8.66
CA ASP A 140 2.15 7.31 8.07
C ASP A 140 3.40 7.04 7.22
N LYS A 141 3.39 7.53 5.98
CA LYS A 141 4.46 7.25 5.03
C LYS A 141 5.80 7.88 5.45
N GLY A 142 5.77 9.05 6.09
CA GLY A 142 6.98 9.72 6.57
C GLY A 142 7.63 8.95 7.72
N GLU A 143 6.85 8.48 8.68
CA GLU A 143 7.32 7.65 9.80
C GLU A 143 7.86 6.30 9.30
N LEU A 144 7.18 5.67 8.36
CA LEU A 144 7.61 4.40 7.76
C LEU A 144 8.97 4.57 7.05
N ILE A 145 9.12 5.61 6.22
CA ILE A 145 10.38 5.89 5.51
C ILE A 145 11.50 6.19 6.50
N ALA A 146 11.25 7.02 7.53
CA ALA A 146 12.25 7.32 8.56
C ALA A 146 12.74 6.03 9.25
N HIS A 147 11.81 5.16 9.64
CA HIS A 147 12.11 3.89 10.27
C HIS A 147 12.92 2.97 9.35
N LEU A 148 12.53 2.85 8.07
CA LEU A 148 13.23 2.07 7.05
C LEU A 148 14.68 2.57 6.87
N LEU A 149 14.87 3.87 6.66
CA LEU A 149 16.20 4.47 6.48
C LEU A 149 17.13 4.17 7.66
N GLN A 150 16.61 4.31 8.87
CA GLN A 150 17.37 4.03 10.09
C GLN A 150 17.75 2.55 10.19
N HIS A 151 16.78 1.66 9.97
CA HIS A 151 16.96 0.23 10.13
C HIS A 151 17.91 -0.37 9.08
N GLU A 152 17.73 0.02 7.82
CA GLU A 152 18.55 -0.44 6.69
C GLU A 152 19.86 0.36 6.56
N LYS A 153 20.06 1.41 7.39
CA LYS A 153 21.23 2.31 7.38
C LYS A 153 21.45 2.95 6.01
N LEU A 154 20.37 3.42 5.39
CA LEU A 154 20.42 4.04 4.07
C LEU A 154 20.65 5.55 4.19
N ALA A 155 21.53 6.07 3.32
CA ALA A 155 21.73 7.51 3.18
C ALA A 155 20.60 8.14 2.36
N PRO A 156 19.88 9.17 2.86
CA PRO A 156 18.79 9.81 2.10
C PRO A 156 19.24 10.33 0.72
N ALA A 157 20.44 10.90 0.63
CA ALA A 157 21.00 11.44 -0.61
C ALA A 157 21.21 10.37 -1.72
N GLU A 158 21.26 9.08 -1.35
CA GLU A 158 21.44 7.95 -2.27
C GLU A 158 20.16 7.14 -2.43
N THR A 159 19.02 7.67 -1.95
CA THR A 159 17.74 6.97 -1.90
C THR A 159 16.68 7.74 -2.68
N LEU A 160 15.85 7.01 -3.45
CA LEU A 160 14.69 7.52 -4.17
C LEU A 160 13.42 6.87 -3.60
N MET A 161 12.29 7.59 -3.67
CA MET A 161 10.96 7.03 -3.41
C MET A 161 10.10 7.12 -4.67
N ILE A 162 9.58 5.99 -5.12
CA ILE A 162 8.68 5.89 -6.27
C ILE A 162 7.27 5.57 -5.75
N GLY A 163 6.29 6.40 -6.09
CA GLY A 163 4.91 6.24 -5.64
C GLY A 163 3.93 7.01 -6.51
N ASP A 164 2.62 6.77 -6.35
CA ASP A 164 1.54 7.41 -7.12
C ASP A 164 0.81 8.50 -6.32
N ARG A 165 0.99 8.53 -4.99
CA ARG A 165 0.24 9.43 -4.09
C ARG A 165 1.08 10.57 -3.55
N SER A 166 0.38 11.66 -3.20
CA SER A 166 0.99 12.80 -2.51
C SER A 166 1.68 12.40 -1.20
N HIS A 167 1.16 11.39 -0.49
CA HIS A 167 1.75 10.87 0.76
C HIS A 167 3.17 10.35 0.55
N ASP A 168 3.45 9.68 -0.59
CA ASP A 168 4.78 9.21 -0.95
C ASP A 168 5.74 10.37 -1.12
N ALA A 169 5.31 11.38 -1.88
CA ALA A 169 6.13 12.57 -2.13
C ALA A 169 6.37 13.40 -0.87
N VAL A 170 5.35 13.57 -0.03
CA VAL A 170 5.47 14.31 1.24
C VAL A 170 6.37 13.56 2.21
N GLY A 171 6.13 12.25 2.40
CA GLY A 171 6.93 11.40 3.27
C GLY A 171 8.40 11.31 2.83
N ALA A 172 8.66 11.21 1.52
CA ALA A 172 10.01 11.21 0.97
C ALA A 172 10.75 12.52 1.26
N ARG A 173 10.10 13.68 0.95
CA ARG A 173 10.71 15.00 1.19
C ARG A 173 10.99 15.27 2.66
N ALA A 174 10.08 14.86 3.56
CA ALA A 174 10.27 15.00 5.00
C ALA A 174 11.51 14.24 5.50
N ASN A 175 11.95 13.22 4.77
CA ASN A 175 13.12 12.40 5.07
C ASN A 175 14.35 12.73 4.18
N GLY A 176 14.33 13.82 3.42
CA GLY A 176 15.44 14.22 2.55
C GLY A 176 15.65 13.32 1.33
N ILE A 177 14.63 12.54 0.94
CA ILE A 177 14.63 11.63 -0.23
C ILE A 177 13.98 12.33 -1.43
N VAL A 178 14.50 12.07 -2.62
CA VAL A 178 13.90 12.54 -3.88
C VAL A 178 12.69 11.66 -4.23
N PRO A 179 11.46 12.23 -4.33
CA PRO A 179 10.29 11.49 -4.79
C PRO A 179 10.19 11.48 -6.32
N ILE A 180 9.74 10.36 -6.86
CA ILE A 180 9.37 10.17 -8.26
C ILE A 180 7.91 9.75 -8.30
N GLY A 181 7.06 10.55 -8.96
CA GLY A 181 5.65 10.23 -9.13
C GLY A 181 5.41 9.38 -10.37
N VAL A 182 4.62 8.31 -10.24
CA VAL A 182 4.07 7.56 -11.36
C VAL A 182 2.66 8.08 -11.69
N LEU A 183 2.22 7.92 -12.94
CA LEU A 183 0.97 8.54 -13.42
C LEU A 183 -0.12 7.52 -13.80
N TRP A 184 0.12 6.24 -13.55
CA TRP A 184 -0.82 5.16 -13.88
C TRP A 184 -1.63 4.63 -12.70
N GLY A 185 -1.30 5.10 -11.47
CA GLY A 185 -1.97 4.72 -10.22
C GLY A 185 -3.16 5.60 -9.85
#